data_0bd7a8d223886ee198d92461bc0be39c
#
_entry.id   0bd7a8d223886ee198d92461bc0be39c
#
_cell.length_a   1.000
_cell.length_b   1.000
_cell.length_c   1.000
_cell.angle_alpha   90.00
_cell.angle_beta   90.00
_cell.angle_gamma   90.00
#
_symmetry.space_group_name_H-M   'P 1'
#
loop_
_entity.id
_entity.type
_entity.pdbx_description
1 polymer ?
#
loop_
_entity_poly.entity_id
_entity_poly.type
_entity_poly.pdbx_seq_one_letter_code
_entity_poly.pdbx_strand_id
1 'polypeptide(L)'
;AVKGTILLIQAPGTATLIKGTITGLTPGLHGFHIHEFGDMTDGCKSMGGHYNPDNVEHGDITQGHVGDLGNITADESGTAKFTIEAKRVELIGSRSVIGRGFVVHSDEDDLGKGGDEESKKTGNAGDRLACGVIVARSEEMTEAHGGEHSTTGRSMTKGEKSKREKNVKGMKKDKAGFKKRYGKDAEAVMYATATKQAMK
;
A
#
# COMPACT_ATOMS: atom_id res chain seq x y z
N ALA A 1 4.49 2.07 22.02
CA ALA A 1 5.10 2.34 20.71
C ALA A 1 4.12 1.98 19.60
N VAL A 2 4.00 2.83 18.59
CA VAL A 2 3.13 2.60 17.42
C VAL A 2 3.76 1.52 16.54
N LYS A 3 2.96 0.54 16.11
CA LYS A 3 3.39 -0.56 15.24
C LYS A 3 2.22 -1.10 14.43
N GLY A 4 2.50 -1.73 13.29
CA GLY A 4 1.43 -2.27 12.47
C GLY A 4 1.92 -3.05 11.26
N THR A 5 0.96 -3.48 10.47
CA THR A 5 1.18 -4.14 9.19
C THR A 5 0.27 -3.53 8.15
N ILE A 6 0.82 -3.23 6.98
CA ILE A 6 0.09 -2.66 5.84
C ILE A 6 0.33 -3.56 4.63
N LEU A 7 -0.73 -3.90 3.93
CA LEU A 7 -0.71 -4.71 2.72
C LEU A 7 -1.30 -3.91 1.56
N LEU A 8 -0.56 -3.82 0.46
CA LEU A 8 -1.00 -3.22 -0.79
C LEU A 8 -1.28 -4.31 -1.81
N ILE A 9 -2.43 -4.23 -2.45
CA ILE A 9 -2.87 -5.19 -3.46
C ILE A 9 -3.35 -4.42 -4.68
N GLN A 10 -2.77 -4.68 -5.84
CA GLN A 10 -3.21 -4.10 -7.11
C GLN A 10 -3.34 -5.19 -8.16
N ALA A 11 -4.52 -5.30 -8.75
CA ALA A 11 -4.71 -6.04 -9.98
C ALA A 11 -4.49 -5.10 -11.19
N PRO A 12 -4.06 -5.62 -12.36
CA PRO A 12 -3.84 -4.79 -13.53
C PRO A 12 -5.08 -3.97 -13.90
N GLY A 13 -4.90 -2.66 -14.09
CA GLY A 13 -5.99 -1.74 -14.46
C GLY A 13 -6.98 -1.44 -13.34
N THR A 14 -6.66 -1.76 -12.09
CA THR A 14 -7.52 -1.43 -10.93
C THR A 14 -6.81 -0.49 -9.96
N ALA A 15 -7.60 0.16 -9.09
CA ALA A 15 -7.07 0.89 -7.95
C ALA A 15 -6.24 -0.02 -7.03
N THR A 16 -5.26 0.54 -6.36
CA THR A 16 -4.53 -0.15 -5.28
C THR A 16 -5.40 -0.20 -4.04
N LEU A 17 -5.62 -1.41 -3.51
CA LEU A 17 -6.28 -1.62 -2.24
C LEU A 17 -5.21 -1.67 -1.14
N ILE A 18 -5.29 -0.74 -0.18
CA ILE A 18 -4.38 -0.63 0.96
C ILE A 18 -5.14 -1.07 2.20
N LYS A 19 -4.70 -2.17 2.82
CA LYS A 19 -5.29 -2.71 4.05
C LYS A 19 -4.27 -2.66 5.17
N GLY A 20 -4.67 -2.18 6.33
CA GLY A 20 -3.75 -2.08 7.46
C GLY A 20 -4.41 -2.31 8.80
N THR A 21 -3.54 -2.67 9.76
CA THR A 21 -3.84 -2.62 11.19
C THR A 21 -2.66 -1.97 11.86
N ILE A 22 -2.89 -0.86 12.55
CA ILE A 22 -1.88 -0.10 13.31
C ILE A 22 -2.38 -0.01 14.76
N THR A 23 -1.48 -0.23 15.71
CA THR A 23 -1.79 -0.22 17.14
C THR A 23 -0.87 0.74 17.89
N GLY A 24 -1.28 1.21 19.08
CA GLY A 24 -0.52 2.11 19.92
C GLY A 24 -0.70 3.59 19.57
N LEU A 25 -1.74 3.89 18.78
CA LEU A 25 -2.17 5.26 18.47
C LEU A 25 -2.99 5.84 19.62
N THR A 26 -3.15 7.16 19.68
CA THR A 26 -4.21 7.80 20.45
C THR A 26 -5.56 7.55 19.77
N PRO A 27 -6.68 7.44 20.50
CA PRO A 27 -7.99 7.39 19.87
C PRO A 27 -8.26 8.63 19.01
N GLY A 28 -8.83 8.44 17.81
CA GLY A 28 -9.16 9.53 16.91
C GLY A 28 -8.56 9.39 15.52
N LEU A 29 -8.52 10.51 14.80
CA LEU A 29 -8.02 10.59 13.42
C LEU A 29 -6.50 10.82 13.41
N HIS A 30 -5.84 10.17 12.46
CA HIS A 30 -4.40 10.28 12.22
C HIS A 30 -4.12 10.41 10.74
N GLY A 31 -3.40 11.44 10.32
CA GLY A 31 -2.92 11.56 8.96
C GLY A 31 -2.10 10.34 8.55
N PHE A 32 -2.34 9.84 7.34
CA PHE A 32 -1.69 8.65 6.83
C PHE A 32 -1.27 8.85 5.38
N HIS A 33 0.05 8.84 5.13
CA HIS A 33 0.60 9.22 3.83
C HIS A 33 1.69 8.27 3.33
N ILE A 34 1.87 8.26 1.99
CA ILE A 34 3.06 7.71 1.35
C ILE A 34 4.05 8.86 1.16
N HIS A 35 5.24 8.72 1.71
CA HIS A 35 6.34 9.66 1.59
C HIS A 35 7.28 9.30 0.43
N GLU A 36 8.07 10.29 0.00
CA GLU A 36 8.88 10.24 -1.21
C GLU A 36 9.95 9.15 -1.18
N PHE A 37 10.57 8.91 -0.02
CA PHE A 37 11.67 7.97 0.12
C PHE A 37 11.37 6.85 1.11
N GLY A 38 11.89 5.64 0.85
CA GLY A 38 11.93 4.54 1.80
C GLY A 38 13.19 4.56 2.68
N ASP A 39 13.73 5.75 2.94
CA ASP A 39 14.92 5.95 3.76
C ASP A 39 14.54 6.07 5.23
N MET A 40 15.16 5.25 6.09
CA MET A 40 14.96 5.24 7.54
C MET A 40 16.26 5.51 8.31
N THR A 41 17.26 6.12 7.68
CA THR A 41 18.58 6.39 8.31
C THR A 41 18.49 7.35 9.49
N ASP A 42 17.52 8.30 9.47
CA ASP A 42 17.15 9.16 10.61
C ASP A 42 15.67 8.94 10.99
N GLY A 43 15.29 7.68 11.19
CA GLY A 43 13.91 7.30 11.46
C GLY A 43 12.97 7.74 10.34
N CYS A 44 11.79 8.24 10.73
CA CYS A 44 10.81 8.69 9.74
C CYS A 44 11.17 10.02 9.06
N LYS A 45 12.14 10.79 9.58
CA LYS A 45 12.51 12.11 9.02
C LYS A 45 13.12 12.00 7.64
N SER A 46 13.97 10.99 7.42
CA SER A 46 14.62 10.77 6.13
C SER A 46 13.70 10.31 5.01
N MET A 47 12.42 10.04 5.28
CA MET A 47 11.46 9.70 4.24
C MET A 47 11.02 10.87 3.34
N GLY A 48 11.49 12.10 3.60
CA GLY A 48 11.16 13.29 2.80
C GLY A 48 9.75 13.79 3.01
N GLY A 49 9.19 14.46 2.02
CA GLY A 49 7.81 14.93 1.98
C GLY A 49 6.84 13.86 1.49
N HIS A 50 5.56 14.24 1.32
CA HIS A 50 4.57 13.37 0.69
C HIS A 50 4.98 13.07 -0.77
N TYR A 51 4.70 11.86 -1.23
CA TYR A 51 4.97 11.48 -2.62
C TYR A 51 4.09 12.28 -3.58
N ASN A 52 4.69 13.27 -4.24
CA ASN A 52 4.02 14.25 -5.08
C ASN A 52 4.64 14.33 -6.50
N PRO A 53 4.46 13.33 -7.34
CA PRO A 53 5.02 13.34 -8.70
C PRO A 53 4.34 14.34 -9.63
N ASP A 54 3.15 14.85 -9.25
CA ASP A 54 2.36 15.78 -10.06
C ASP A 54 2.61 17.25 -9.69
N ASN A 55 3.39 17.50 -8.63
CA ASN A 55 3.71 18.83 -8.11
C ASN A 55 2.45 19.69 -7.87
N VAL A 56 1.48 19.11 -7.17
CA VAL A 56 0.23 19.75 -6.75
C VAL A 56 0.26 20.10 -5.26
N GLU A 57 -0.69 20.88 -4.77
CA GLU A 57 -0.87 21.12 -3.34
C GLU A 57 -1.40 19.86 -2.64
N HIS A 58 -1.18 19.77 -1.33
CA HIS A 58 -1.76 18.74 -0.46
C HIS A 58 -3.30 18.81 -0.48
N GLY A 59 -3.94 17.66 -0.36
CA GLY A 59 -5.39 17.59 -0.38
C GLY A 59 -5.92 16.19 -0.06
N ASP A 60 -7.14 15.93 -0.48
CA ASP A 60 -7.72 14.60 -0.31
C ASP A 60 -7.13 13.57 -1.30
N ILE A 61 -7.47 12.30 -1.10
CA ILE A 61 -6.98 11.16 -1.89
C ILE A 61 -7.27 11.27 -3.41
N THR A 62 -8.19 12.16 -3.82
CA THR A 62 -8.60 12.33 -5.22
C THR A 62 -7.86 13.46 -5.92
N GLN A 63 -7.48 14.52 -5.22
CA GLN A 63 -6.94 15.75 -5.79
C GLN A 63 -5.55 16.13 -5.27
N GLY A 64 -5.18 15.75 -4.03
CA GLY A 64 -3.90 16.06 -3.40
C GLY A 64 -2.71 15.35 -4.04
N HIS A 65 -1.63 15.19 -3.28
CA HIS A 65 -0.48 14.39 -3.69
C HIS A 65 -0.90 12.94 -3.96
N VAL A 66 -0.14 12.20 -4.75
CA VAL A 66 -0.38 10.75 -4.91
C VAL A 66 -0.25 10.02 -3.56
N GLY A 67 0.61 10.53 -2.69
CA GLY A 67 0.83 10.00 -1.34
C GLY A 67 -0.24 10.36 -0.32
N ASP A 68 -1.17 11.27 -0.61
CA ASP A 68 -2.20 11.69 0.34
C ASP A 68 -3.32 10.65 0.40
N LEU A 69 -3.38 9.92 1.51
CA LEU A 69 -4.37 8.87 1.75
C LEU A 69 -5.46 9.32 2.74
N GLY A 70 -5.33 10.56 3.26
CA GLY A 70 -6.23 11.14 4.25
C GLY A 70 -5.97 10.59 5.65
N ASN A 71 -7.03 10.32 6.39
CA ASN A 71 -6.97 9.89 7.78
C ASN A 71 -7.33 8.43 7.97
N ILE A 72 -6.65 7.77 8.90
CA ILE A 72 -7.08 6.52 9.52
C ILE A 72 -7.66 6.81 10.90
N THR A 73 -8.63 6.01 11.34
CA THR A 73 -9.27 6.21 12.65
C THR A 73 -8.83 5.13 13.63
N ALA A 74 -8.26 5.52 14.74
CA ALA A 74 -7.98 4.65 15.87
C ALA A 74 -9.17 4.61 16.83
N ASP A 75 -9.54 3.40 17.26
CA ASP A 75 -10.57 3.18 18.27
C ASP A 75 -10.07 3.50 19.69
N GLU A 76 -10.93 3.36 20.69
CA GLU A 76 -10.61 3.61 22.11
C GLU A 76 -9.45 2.73 22.63
N SER A 77 -9.12 1.63 21.97
CA SER A 77 -7.96 0.79 22.29
C SER A 77 -6.66 1.29 21.66
N GLY A 78 -6.72 2.35 20.84
CA GLY A 78 -5.60 2.84 20.04
C GLY A 78 -5.29 1.96 18.82
N THR A 79 -6.31 1.25 18.31
CA THR A 79 -6.17 0.37 17.15
C THR A 79 -6.90 0.95 15.95
N ALA A 80 -6.18 1.22 14.85
CA ALA A 80 -6.75 1.57 13.56
C ALA A 80 -6.76 0.32 12.64
N LYS A 81 -7.95 -0.09 12.20
CA LYS A 81 -8.14 -1.10 11.14
C LYS A 81 -8.81 -0.45 9.95
N PHE A 82 -8.15 -0.48 8.81
CA PHE A 82 -8.62 0.28 7.65
C PHE A 82 -8.46 -0.48 6.34
N THR A 83 -9.25 -0.05 5.36
CA THR A 83 -9.14 -0.43 3.95
C THR A 83 -9.36 0.81 3.11
N ILE A 84 -8.35 1.20 2.34
CA ILE A 84 -8.36 2.38 1.47
C ILE A 84 -8.27 1.92 0.02
N GLU A 85 -9.13 2.43 -0.85
CA GLU A 85 -9.04 2.26 -2.30
C GLU A 85 -8.36 3.50 -2.90
N ALA A 86 -7.09 3.36 -3.28
CA ALA A 86 -6.26 4.44 -3.79
C ALA A 86 -6.09 4.31 -5.32
N LYS A 87 -6.84 5.09 -6.09
CA LYS A 87 -6.84 5.02 -7.57
C LYS A 87 -5.56 5.55 -8.20
N ARG A 88 -4.87 6.46 -7.51
CA ARG A 88 -3.65 7.13 -8.01
C ARG A 88 -2.36 6.45 -7.56
N VAL A 89 -2.44 5.52 -6.60
CA VAL A 89 -1.31 4.74 -6.11
C VAL A 89 -1.06 3.55 -7.03
N GLU A 90 0.17 3.42 -7.51
CA GLU A 90 0.59 2.36 -8.42
C GLU A 90 1.70 1.51 -7.79
N LEU A 91 1.61 0.18 -7.96
CA LEU A 91 2.68 -0.75 -7.52
C LEU A 91 3.68 -1.06 -8.64
N ILE A 92 3.33 -0.75 -9.89
CA ILE A 92 4.12 -1.08 -11.09
C ILE A 92 4.18 0.15 -11.99
N GLY A 93 5.32 0.35 -12.65
CA GLY A 93 5.52 1.47 -13.57
C GLY A 93 6.40 2.58 -13.00
N SER A 94 6.52 3.68 -13.74
CA SER A 94 7.39 4.81 -13.38
C SER A 94 6.94 5.57 -12.13
N ARG A 95 5.68 5.41 -11.76
CA ARG A 95 5.07 6.06 -10.58
C ARG A 95 4.89 5.10 -9.40
N SER A 96 5.53 3.93 -9.47
CA SER A 96 5.45 2.91 -8.42
C SER A 96 5.83 3.46 -7.06
N VAL A 97 5.04 3.06 -6.05
CA VAL A 97 5.32 3.38 -4.64
C VAL A 97 6.22 2.35 -3.96
N ILE A 98 6.62 1.29 -4.65
CA ILE A 98 7.62 0.33 -4.14
C ILE A 98 8.95 1.05 -3.92
N GLY A 99 9.54 0.87 -2.73
CA GLY A 99 10.75 1.55 -2.30
C GLY A 99 10.51 2.91 -1.64
N ARG A 100 9.26 3.38 -1.57
CA ARG A 100 8.84 4.56 -0.80
C ARG A 100 8.45 4.17 0.62
N GLY A 101 7.99 5.11 1.43
CA GLY A 101 7.61 4.85 2.81
C GLY A 101 6.19 5.24 3.16
N PHE A 102 5.54 4.46 4.02
CA PHE A 102 4.36 4.92 4.74
C PHE A 102 4.76 5.68 6.00
N VAL A 103 4.01 6.72 6.31
CA VAL A 103 4.08 7.43 7.60
C VAL A 103 2.67 7.56 8.17
N VAL A 104 2.53 7.29 9.46
CA VAL A 104 1.36 7.64 10.25
C VAL A 104 1.73 8.81 11.18
N HIS A 105 0.84 9.79 11.23
CA HIS A 105 1.06 11.06 11.93
C HIS A 105 0.33 11.16 13.27
N SER A 106 0.73 12.14 14.10
CA SER A 106 0.15 12.35 15.44
C SER A 106 -1.26 12.94 15.41
N ASP A 107 -1.53 13.78 14.40
CA ASP A 107 -2.74 14.59 14.38
C ASP A 107 -3.57 14.28 13.14
N GLU A 108 -4.80 14.81 13.14
CA GLU A 108 -5.69 14.74 12.00
C GLU A 108 -5.12 15.53 10.81
N ASP A 109 -5.17 14.93 9.63
CA ASP A 109 -4.94 15.60 8.36
C ASP A 109 -6.18 16.43 8.00
N ASP A 110 -6.01 17.75 7.83
CA ASP A 110 -7.08 18.69 7.47
C ASP A 110 -7.45 18.66 5.98
N LEU A 111 -6.80 17.82 5.19
CA LEU A 111 -7.02 17.61 3.76
C LEU A 111 -6.81 18.89 2.91
N GLY A 112 -5.89 19.76 3.33
CA GLY A 112 -5.62 21.03 2.68
C GLY A 112 -6.67 22.13 2.94
N LYS A 113 -7.52 21.94 3.95
CA LYS A 113 -8.64 22.85 4.27
C LYS A 113 -8.39 23.76 5.47
N GLY A 114 -7.21 23.70 6.10
CA GLY A 114 -6.86 24.50 7.26
C GLY A 114 -6.68 25.99 6.99
N GLY A 115 -6.50 26.37 5.71
CA GLY A 115 -6.43 27.78 5.31
C GLY A 115 -5.06 28.44 5.47
N ASP A 116 -4.05 27.69 5.88
CA ASP A 116 -2.67 28.16 6.01
C ASP A 116 -1.71 27.41 5.05
N GLU A 117 -0.47 27.87 4.96
CA GLU A 117 0.53 27.30 4.04
C GLU A 117 0.95 25.88 4.41
N GLU A 118 0.94 25.53 5.70
CA GLU A 118 1.30 24.17 6.14
C GLU A 118 0.19 23.18 5.80
N SER A 119 -1.08 23.59 5.91
CA SER A 119 -2.23 22.80 5.43
C SER A 119 -2.07 22.40 3.97
N LYS A 120 -1.63 23.32 3.11
CA LYS A 120 -1.41 23.05 1.68
C LYS A 120 -0.20 22.17 1.37
N LYS A 121 0.68 21.96 2.34
CA LYS A 121 1.89 21.13 2.21
C LYS A 121 1.73 19.77 2.84
N THR A 122 1.15 19.70 4.04
CA THR A 122 1.20 18.51 4.90
C THR A 122 -0.15 18.17 5.54
N GLY A 123 -1.18 19.03 5.38
CA GLY A 123 -2.48 18.86 6.03
C GLY A 123 -2.44 19.07 7.53
N ASN A 124 -1.43 19.78 8.07
CA ASN A 124 -1.26 20.01 9.50
C ASN A 124 -1.26 18.72 10.36
N ALA A 125 -0.86 17.58 9.77
CA ALA A 125 -1.00 16.25 10.37
C ALA A 125 -0.03 15.97 11.55
N GLY A 126 0.85 16.93 11.89
CA GLY A 126 1.72 16.85 13.05
C GLY A 126 2.92 15.92 12.89
N ASP A 127 3.38 15.38 14.02
CA ASP A 127 4.60 14.57 14.09
C ASP A 127 4.45 13.20 13.41
N ARG A 128 5.58 12.60 13.02
CA ARG A 128 5.66 11.26 12.43
C ARG A 128 5.79 10.21 13.53
N LEU A 129 4.71 9.51 13.84
CA LEU A 129 4.67 8.52 14.94
C LEU A 129 5.34 7.20 14.58
N ALA A 130 5.12 6.73 13.36
CA ALA A 130 5.71 5.50 12.86
C ALA A 130 5.79 5.52 11.34
N CYS A 131 6.72 4.73 10.80
CA CYS A 131 6.92 4.62 9.38
C CYS A 131 7.43 3.23 8.98
N GLY A 132 7.36 2.91 7.70
CA GLY A 132 7.86 1.66 7.17
C GLY A 132 8.00 1.70 5.65
N VAL A 133 9.01 0.99 5.13
CA VAL A 133 9.29 0.93 3.70
C VAL A 133 8.30 0.00 2.99
N ILE A 134 7.81 0.44 1.84
CA ILE A 134 6.96 -0.36 0.97
C ILE A 134 7.84 -1.29 0.14
N VAL A 135 7.78 -2.58 0.42
CA VAL A 135 8.58 -3.59 -0.28
C VAL A 135 7.70 -4.55 -1.07
N ALA A 136 8.18 -4.98 -2.23
CA ALA A 136 7.52 -6.04 -2.97
C ALA A 136 7.68 -7.36 -2.21
N ARG A 137 6.58 -8.10 -2.04
CA ARG A 137 6.59 -9.42 -1.45
C ARG A 137 6.76 -10.47 -2.54
N SER A 138 7.86 -11.24 -2.50
CA SER A 138 8.00 -12.44 -3.33
C SER A 138 7.21 -13.61 -2.72
N GLU A 139 6.64 -14.48 -3.54
CA GLU A 139 5.97 -15.69 -3.04
C GLU A 139 6.93 -16.63 -2.30
N GLU A 140 8.22 -16.59 -2.59
CA GLU A 140 9.26 -17.39 -1.92
C GLU A 140 9.46 -17.04 -0.43
N MET A 141 9.15 -15.80 -0.02
CA MET A 141 9.25 -15.43 1.40
C MET A 141 8.15 -16.06 2.29
N THR A 142 7.13 -16.69 1.69
CA THR A 142 6.05 -17.34 2.47
C THR A 142 6.41 -18.74 2.95
N GLU A 143 7.37 -19.41 2.32
CA GLU A 143 7.77 -20.78 2.71
C GLU A 143 8.68 -20.82 3.97
N ALA A 144 9.43 -19.73 4.22
CA ALA A 144 10.35 -19.66 5.36
C ALA A 144 9.66 -19.47 6.73
N HIS A 145 8.38 -19.12 6.77
CA HIS A 145 7.65 -18.80 8.02
C HIS A 145 6.35 -19.58 8.21
N GLY A 146 6.20 -20.76 7.57
CA GLY A 146 5.19 -21.77 7.94
C GLY A 146 3.71 -21.36 7.92
N GLY A 147 3.35 -20.26 7.27
CA GLY A 147 1.96 -19.78 7.22
C GLY A 147 1.49 -19.48 5.78
N GLU A 148 0.69 -20.36 5.23
CA GLU A 148 -0.01 -20.13 3.97
C GLU A 148 -1.10 -19.07 4.17
N HIS A 149 -0.81 -17.78 3.92
CA HIS A 149 -1.84 -16.73 3.94
C HIS A 149 -2.38 -16.46 2.53
N SER A 150 -3.64 -16.81 2.35
CA SER A 150 -4.46 -16.41 1.22
C SER A 150 -4.76 -14.89 1.25
N THR A 151 -4.98 -14.27 0.10
CA THR A 151 -5.44 -12.88 -0.03
C THR A 151 -6.78 -12.59 0.67
N THR A 152 -7.50 -13.62 1.12
CA THR A 152 -8.75 -13.53 1.88
C THR A 152 -8.58 -13.83 3.36
N GLY A 153 -7.34 -14.00 3.85
CA GLY A 153 -7.05 -14.35 5.24
C GLY A 153 -7.26 -15.84 5.57
N ARG A 154 -7.59 -16.68 4.59
CA ARG A 154 -7.67 -18.15 4.72
C ARG A 154 -6.68 -18.86 3.80
N SER A 155 -6.20 -20.02 4.19
CA SER A 155 -5.38 -20.89 3.35
C SER A 155 -6.15 -21.42 2.14
N MET A 156 -5.49 -21.50 0.99
CA MET A 156 -6.05 -22.10 -0.20
C MET A 156 -6.22 -23.62 -0.01
N THR A 157 -7.37 -24.15 -0.41
CA THR A 157 -7.63 -25.59 -0.48
C THR A 157 -6.77 -26.26 -1.57
N LYS A 158 -6.61 -27.59 -1.50
CA LYS A 158 -5.91 -28.35 -2.57
C LYS A 158 -6.52 -28.09 -3.95
N GLY A 159 -7.85 -27.97 -4.04
CA GLY A 159 -8.55 -27.69 -5.29
C GLY A 159 -8.24 -26.30 -5.85
N GLU A 160 -8.18 -25.28 -4.98
CA GLU A 160 -7.84 -23.92 -5.38
C GLU A 160 -6.37 -23.79 -5.79
N LYS A 161 -5.45 -24.47 -5.09
CA LYS A 161 -4.04 -24.55 -5.49
C LYS A 161 -3.88 -25.16 -6.90
N SER A 162 -4.55 -26.29 -7.16
CA SER A 162 -4.55 -26.92 -8.49
C SER A 162 -5.14 -26.03 -9.59
N LYS A 163 -6.24 -25.31 -9.26
CA LYS A 163 -6.86 -24.34 -10.18
C LYS A 163 -5.91 -23.16 -10.46
N ARG A 164 -5.22 -22.63 -9.45
CA ARG A 164 -4.21 -21.58 -9.60
C ARG A 164 -3.10 -22.02 -10.57
N GLU A 165 -2.54 -23.22 -10.35
CA GLU A 165 -1.47 -23.75 -11.19
C GLU A 165 -1.91 -23.91 -12.67
N LYS A 166 -3.14 -24.41 -12.89
CA LYS A 166 -3.71 -24.50 -14.25
C LYS A 166 -3.84 -23.12 -14.89
N ASN A 167 -4.31 -22.11 -14.13
CA ASN A 167 -4.45 -20.74 -14.61
C ASN A 167 -3.07 -20.12 -14.95
N VAL A 168 -2.06 -20.29 -14.08
CA VAL A 168 -0.67 -19.86 -14.36
C VAL A 168 -0.13 -20.54 -15.60
N LYS A 169 -0.32 -21.86 -15.75
CA LYS A 169 0.11 -22.61 -16.93
C LYS A 169 -0.58 -22.12 -18.22
N GLY A 170 -1.86 -21.73 -18.13
CA GLY A 170 -2.58 -21.10 -19.22
C GLY A 170 -1.99 -19.75 -19.61
N MET A 171 -1.72 -18.89 -18.63
CA MET A 171 -1.12 -17.56 -18.86
C MET A 171 0.32 -17.62 -19.38
N LYS A 172 1.11 -18.62 -18.95
CA LYS A 172 2.49 -18.84 -19.46
C LYS A 172 2.53 -19.16 -20.96
N LYS A 173 1.43 -19.61 -21.58
CA LYS A 173 1.34 -19.78 -23.02
C LYS A 173 1.39 -18.45 -23.78
N ASP A 174 0.94 -17.34 -23.15
CA ASP A 174 1.05 -15.98 -23.69
C ASP A 174 2.16 -15.18 -22.98
N LYS A 175 3.29 -15.83 -22.73
CA LYS A 175 4.42 -15.21 -22.02
C LYS A 175 4.93 -13.94 -22.72
N ALA A 176 4.91 -13.93 -24.06
CA ALA A 176 5.35 -12.78 -24.85
C ALA A 176 4.43 -11.56 -24.66
N GLY A 177 3.11 -11.77 -24.66
CA GLY A 177 2.11 -10.72 -24.39
C GLY A 177 2.21 -10.16 -22.97
N PHE A 178 2.39 -11.04 -21.98
CA PHE A 178 2.63 -10.63 -20.59
C PHE A 178 3.93 -9.85 -20.43
N LYS A 179 5.03 -10.33 -21.00
CA LYS A 179 6.32 -9.63 -20.96
C LYS A 179 6.27 -8.26 -21.63
N LYS A 180 5.55 -8.14 -22.75
CA LYS A 180 5.33 -6.85 -23.43
C LYS A 180 4.53 -5.87 -22.57
N ARG A 181 3.57 -6.35 -21.78
CA ARG A 181 2.66 -5.53 -20.95
C ARG A 181 3.24 -5.18 -19.59
N TYR A 182 3.97 -6.10 -18.94
CA TYR A 182 4.40 -6.00 -17.55
C TYR A 182 5.93 -6.06 -17.36
N GLY A 183 6.71 -6.17 -18.44
CA GLY A 183 8.16 -6.16 -18.39
C GLY A 183 8.72 -7.29 -17.52
N LYS A 184 9.65 -6.96 -16.64
CA LYS A 184 10.29 -7.91 -15.72
C LYS A 184 9.35 -8.47 -14.64
N ASP A 185 8.24 -7.78 -14.37
CA ASP A 185 7.29 -8.17 -13.31
C ASP A 185 6.17 -9.09 -13.82
N ALA A 186 6.25 -9.54 -15.09
CA ALA A 186 5.21 -10.34 -15.75
C ALA A 186 4.86 -11.62 -14.99
N GLU A 187 5.82 -12.27 -14.33
CA GLU A 187 5.61 -13.52 -13.61
C GLU A 187 4.84 -13.29 -12.30
N ALA A 188 5.21 -12.27 -11.51
CA ALA A 188 4.50 -11.89 -10.29
C ALA A 188 3.03 -11.54 -10.57
N VAL A 189 2.78 -10.76 -11.64
CA VAL A 189 1.43 -10.41 -12.08
C VAL A 189 0.62 -11.65 -12.50
N MET A 190 1.22 -12.63 -13.18
CA MET A 190 0.55 -13.88 -13.54
C MET A 190 0.09 -14.65 -12.30
N TYR A 191 0.95 -14.78 -11.28
CA TYR A 191 0.61 -15.50 -10.06
C TYR A 191 -0.50 -14.81 -9.26
N ALA A 192 -0.42 -13.49 -9.10
CA ALA A 192 -1.45 -12.70 -8.41
C ALA A 192 -2.82 -12.84 -9.09
N THR A 193 -2.87 -12.74 -10.42
CA THR A 193 -4.11 -12.88 -11.21
C THR A 193 -4.67 -14.31 -11.13
N ALA A 194 -3.80 -15.32 -11.24
CA ALA A 194 -4.20 -16.72 -11.15
C ALA A 194 -4.78 -17.08 -9.78
N THR A 195 -4.20 -16.55 -8.71
CA THR A 195 -4.70 -16.75 -7.35
C THR A 195 -6.10 -16.15 -7.20
N LYS A 196 -6.32 -14.90 -7.64
CA LYS A 196 -7.64 -14.26 -7.60
C LYS A 196 -8.71 -15.05 -8.37
N GLN A 197 -8.37 -15.62 -9.52
CA GLN A 197 -9.29 -16.46 -10.32
C GLN A 197 -9.57 -17.82 -9.70
N ALA A 198 -8.60 -18.39 -8.98
CA ALA A 198 -8.76 -19.70 -8.35
C ALA A 198 -9.67 -19.68 -7.12
N MET A 199 -9.75 -18.52 -6.45
CA MET A 199 -10.52 -18.33 -5.20
C MET A 199 -11.95 -17.81 -5.42
N LYS A 200 -12.37 -17.58 -6.66
CA LYS A 200 -13.75 -17.33 -7.05
C LYS A 200 -14.50 -18.65 -7.23
#